data_a41beade0b2fed480d80572ff13f4c4c
#
_entry.id   a41beade0b2fed480d80572ff13f4c4c
#
_cell.length_a   1.000
_cell.length_b   1.000
_cell.length_c   1.000
_cell.angle_alpha   90.00
_cell.angle_beta   90.00
_cell.angle_gamma   90.00
#
_symmetry.space_group_name_H-M   'P 1'
#
loop_
_entity.id
_entity.type
_entity.pdbx_description
1 polymer ?
#
loop_
_entity_poly.entity_id
_entity_poly.type
_entity_poly.pdbx_seq_one_letter_code
_entity_poly.pdbx_strand_id
1 'polypeptide(L)'
;MIPNAAREFNFGLGETADAIRESVRDFARDRIAPRAEEIDRTNTFPRDLWPEMGALGLHGITVEEEYGGLGLGYLEHCVAMEEVSRASASVGLSYGAHSNLCINQIRRNGSDAQKRRYLPKLISGDEVGALAMSEPGSGSDVVSMRTRAEKRGDRYVLTGSKMWITNGPEAETLVVYAKTDPAAGPRGITAFLIEKGMKGFSTAQKLDKLGMRGSDTCELVFEECEVPEENVLGEVGRGVNVLMSGLDYERAVLAAGPLGIMQACLDVVLPYVHERKQFGQPIGEFQLVQGKLADMYVATNAAKAYVYAVAQACDRGETTREDAAGAILYAAERATQCALDAIQLLGGNGYINDYPTGRLLRDAKLYEIGAGTSEIRRMLIGRELFAKSSA
;
A
#
# COMPACT_ATOMS: atom_id res chain seq x y z
N MET A 1 21.13 -8.04 -0.54
CA MET A 1 21.08 -8.87 0.68
C MET A 1 20.48 -8.04 1.78
N ILE A 2 19.50 -8.55 2.51
CA ILE A 2 19.01 -7.89 3.73
C ILE A 2 19.95 -8.30 4.85
N PRO A 3 20.77 -7.40 5.41
CA PRO A 3 21.66 -7.76 6.51
C PRO A 3 20.80 -8.02 7.74
N ASN A 4 20.94 -9.19 8.31
CA ASN A 4 20.25 -9.53 9.56
C ASN A 4 21.15 -9.15 10.74
N ALA A 5 21.35 -7.85 10.94
CA ALA A 5 22.39 -7.37 11.85
C ALA A 5 21.94 -7.18 13.30
N ALA A 6 20.65 -6.92 13.55
CA ALA A 6 20.19 -6.63 14.91
C ALA A 6 19.03 -7.55 15.31
N ARG A 7 19.04 -7.98 16.57
CA ARG A 7 17.89 -8.65 17.20
C ARG A 7 16.72 -7.67 17.22
N GLU A 8 15.65 -8.02 16.51
CA GLU A 8 14.41 -7.26 16.51
C GLU A 8 13.68 -7.43 17.86
N PHE A 9 12.94 -6.39 18.25
CA PHE A 9 12.06 -6.47 19.41
C PHE A 9 10.92 -7.46 19.11
N ASN A 10 10.71 -8.41 20.03
CA ASN A 10 9.61 -9.37 19.87
C ASN A 10 8.31 -8.78 20.44
N PHE A 11 7.33 -8.56 19.56
CA PHE A 11 6.01 -8.03 19.93
C PHE A 11 5.03 -9.11 20.38
N GLY A 12 5.40 -10.39 20.34
CA GLY A 12 4.51 -11.50 20.74
C GLY A 12 3.26 -11.60 19.89
N LEU A 13 3.40 -11.49 18.57
CA LEU A 13 2.27 -11.45 17.62
C LEU A 13 1.57 -12.80 17.44
N GLY A 14 2.18 -13.90 17.88
CA GLY A 14 1.64 -15.25 17.77
C GLY A 14 2.31 -16.08 16.67
N GLU A 15 2.17 -17.40 16.77
CA GLU A 15 2.87 -18.37 15.92
C GLU A 15 2.55 -18.20 14.42
N THR A 16 1.29 -17.89 14.09
CA THR A 16 0.87 -17.69 12.70
C THR A 16 1.54 -16.46 12.07
N ALA A 17 1.52 -15.33 12.76
CA ALA A 17 2.15 -14.10 12.29
C ALA A 17 3.68 -14.27 12.18
N ASP A 18 4.30 -14.99 13.13
CA ASP A 18 5.74 -15.28 13.11
C ASP A 18 6.10 -16.20 11.93
N ALA A 19 5.30 -17.23 11.63
CA ALA A 19 5.50 -18.12 10.49
C ALA A 19 5.34 -17.38 9.15
N ILE A 20 4.34 -16.50 9.02
CA ILE A 20 4.18 -15.63 7.83
C ILE A 20 5.40 -14.72 7.70
N ARG A 21 5.85 -14.10 8.77
CA ARG A 21 7.04 -13.23 8.78
C ARG A 21 8.28 -13.96 8.26
N GLU A 22 8.55 -15.16 8.76
CA GLU A 22 9.71 -15.96 8.36
C GLU A 22 9.63 -16.33 6.88
N SER A 23 8.51 -16.89 6.44
CA SER A 23 8.29 -17.29 5.05
C SER A 23 8.43 -16.11 4.07
N VAL A 24 7.79 -14.97 4.38
CA VAL A 24 7.82 -13.80 3.52
C VAL A 24 9.20 -13.13 3.54
N ARG A 25 9.88 -13.10 4.68
CA ARG A 25 11.25 -12.59 4.81
C ARG A 25 12.23 -13.36 3.94
N ASP A 26 12.15 -14.69 3.97
CA ASP A 26 13.00 -15.55 3.15
C ASP A 26 12.74 -15.31 1.66
N PHE A 27 11.48 -15.31 1.26
CA PHE A 27 11.10 -14.98 -0.12
C PHE A 27 11.58 -13.58 -0.54
N ALA A 28 11.35 -12.58 0.28
CA ALA A 28 11.73 -11.19 -0.01
C ALA A 28 13.25 -11.04 -0.12
N ARG A 29 14.01 -11.71 0.77
CA ARG A 29 15.48 -11.74 0.72
C ARG A 29 15.99 -12.37 -0.57
N ASP A 30 15.41 -13.48 -1.00
CA ASP A 30 15.94 -14.29 -2.09
C ASP A 30 15.42 -13.83 -3.46
N ARG A 31 14.20 -13.30 -3.56
CA ARG A 31 13.53 -12.96 -4.83
C ARG A 31 13.38 -11.47 -5.10
N ILE A 32 13.25 -10.63 -4.07
CA ILE A 32 12.97 -9.20 -4.22
C ILE A 32 14.22 -8.36 -3.97
N ALA A 33 14.89 -8.53 -2.83
CA ALA A 33 16.00 -7.68 -2.42
C ALA A 33 17.16 -7.62 -3.43
N PRO A 34 17.58 -8.72 -4.10
CA PRO A 34 18.64 -8.68 -5.10
C PRO A 34 18.30 -7.84 -6.34
N ARG A 35 17.02 -7.62 -6.61
CA ARG A 35 16.51 -6.90 -7.79
C ARG A 35 16.10 -5.47 -7.48
N ALA A 36 16.10 -5.06 -6.21
CA ALA A 36 15.50 -3.80 -5.76
C ALA A 36 16.14 -2.54 -6.39
N GLU A 37 17.45 -2.56 -6.64
CA GLU A 37 18.17 -1.49 -7.34
C GLU A 37 17.76 -1.40 -8.82
N GLU A 38 17.71 -2.53 -9.50
CA GLU A 38 17.30 -2.59 -10.91
C GLU A 38 15.85 -2.15 -11.08
N ILE A 39 14.96 -2.59 -10.21
CA ILE A 39 13.54 -2.20 -10.17
C ILE A 39 13.40 -0.68 -10.08
N ASP A 40 14.13 -0.04 -9.16
CA ASP A 40 14.14 1.43 -9.03
C ASP A 40 14.69 2.10 -10.29
N ARG A 41 15.82 1.64 -10.78
CA ARG A 41 16.51 2.21 -11.95
C ARG A 41 15.66 2.12 -13.23
N THR A 42 15.05 0.97 -13.48
CA THR A 42 14.25 0.72 -14.68
C THR A 42 12.82 1.25 -14.61
N ASN A 43 12.36 1.62 -13.40
CA ASN A 43 10.96 2.00 -13.16
C ASN A 43 9.97 0.92 -13.63
N THR A 44 10.27 -0.37 -13.38
CA THR A 44 9.47 -1.49 -13.89
C THR A 44 9.25 -2.53 -12.82
N PHE A 45 7.98 -2.97 -12.68
CA PHE A 45 7.62 -4.08 -11.80
C PHE A 45 8.00 -5.41 -12.45
N PRO A 46 8.67 -6.33 -11.73
CA PRO A 46 8.99 -7.67 -12.24
C PRO A 46 7.75 -8.57 -12.21
N ARG A 47 7.14 -8.82 -13.36
CA ARG A 47 5.86 -9.56 -13.46
C ARG A 47 5.89 -10.98 -12.88
N ASP A 48 7.04 -11.64 -12.90
CA ASP A 48 7.23 -12.98 -12.31
C ASP A 48 6.96 -13.01 -10.80
N LEU A 49 7.04 -11.88 -10.11
CA LEU A 49 6.71 -11.81 -8.68
C LEU A 49 5.22 -12.01 -8.39
N TRP A 50 4.30 -11.69 -9.33
CA TRP A 50 2.87 -11.88 -9.08
C TRP A 50 2.50 -13.34 -8.81
N PRO A 51 2.76 -14.30 -9.73
CA PRO A 51 2.46 -15.71 -9.46
C PRO A 51 3.33 -16.31 -8.34
N GLU A 52 4.57 -15.82 -8.12
CA GLU A 52 5.41 -16.29 -7.02
C GLU A 52 4.81 -15.89 -5.65
N MET A 53 4.34 -14.65 -5.50
CA MET A 53 3.62 -14.20 -4.30
C MET A 53 2.27 -14.90 -4.14
N GLY A 54 1.56 -15.16 -5.26
CA GLY A 54 0.33 -15.95 -5.27
C GLY A 54 0.53 -17.36 -4.76
N ALA A 55 1.60 -18.04 -5.19
CA ALA A 55 1.94 -19.38 -4.73
C ALA A 55 2.24 -19.47 -3.22
N LEU A 56 2.66 -18.35 -2.62
CA LEU A 56 2.82 -18.23 -1.16
C LEU A 56 1.53 -17.81 -0.45
N GLY A 57 0.42 -17.62 -1.18
CA GLY A 57 -0.87 -17.18 -0.64
C GLY A 57 -0.93 -15.71 -0.25
N LEU A 58 0.08 -14.88 -0.57
CA LEU A 58 0.20 -13.52 -0.08
C LEU A 58 -0.93 -12.61 -0.56
N HIS A 59 -1.45 -12.82 -1.77
CA HIS A 59 -2.52 -11.99 -2.31
C HIS A 59 -3.87 -12.21 -1.61
N GLY A 60 -4.09 -13.42 -1.09
CA GLY A 60 -5.34 -13.84 -0.46
C GLY A 60 -5.29 -14.02 1.06
N ILE A 61 -4.35 -13.39 1.77
CA ILE A 61 -4.18 -13.61 3.24
C ILE A 61 -5.51 -13.44 3.97
N THR A 62 -6.26 -12.38 3.69
CA THR A 62 -7.51 -12.06 4.40
C THR A 62 -8.76 -12.62 3.72
N VAL A 63 -8.63 -13.28 2.57
CA VAL A 63 -9.76 -13.83 1.82
C VAL A 63 -10.12 -15.21 2.36
N GLU A 64 -11.42 -15.53 2.38
CA GLU A 64 -11.97 -16.79 2.82
C GLU A 64 -11.44 -17.96 1.93
N GLU A 65 -11.22 -19.14 2.54
CA GLU A 65 -10.67 -20.32 1.87
C GLU A 65 -11.53 -20.80 0.68
N GLU A 66 -12.85 -20.61 0.77
CA GLU A 66 -13.79 -20.99 -0.31
C GLU A 66 -13.55 -20.23 -1.63
N TYR A 67 -12.86 -19.06 -1.59
CA TYR A 67 -12.46 -18.28 -2.75
C TYR A 67 -10.96 -18.41 -3.08
N GLY A 68 -10.24 -19.30 -2.37
CA GLY A 68 -8.82 -19.57 -2.58
C GLY A 68 -7.87 -18.77 -1.69
N GLY A 69 -8.38 -18.06 -0.68
CA GLY A 69 -7.58 -17.32 0.29
C GLY A 69 -7.08 -18.19 1.45
N LEU A 70 -6.39 -17.55 2.41
CA LEU A 70 -5.87 -18.21 3.61
C LEU A 70 -6.79 -18.06 4.84
N GLY A 71 -7.81 -17.22 4.79
CA GLY A 71 -8.73 -16.98 5.89
C GLY A 71 -8.08 -16.37 7.15
N LEU A 72 -6.91 -15.73 7.00
CA LEU A 72 -6.17 -15.11 8.09
C LEU A 72 -6.59 -13.64 8.31
N GLY A 73 -5.90 -12.95 9.22
CA GLY A 73 -6.23 -11.58 9.61
C GLY A 73 -5.41 -10.49 8.90
N TYR A 74 -5.75 -9.24 9.24
CA TYR A 74 -5.01 -8.06 8.78
C TYR A 74 -3.66 -7.94 9.48
N LEU A 75 -3.47 -8.54 10.66
CA LEU A 75 -2.16 -8.60 11.31
C LEU A 75 -1.16 -9.36 10.43
N GLU A 76 -1.51 -10.55 9.95
CA GLU A 76 -0.68 -11.34 9.05
C GLU A 76 -0.42 -10.61 7.73
N HIS A 77 -1.42 -9.88 7.22
CA HIS A 77 -1.25 -9.05 6.02
C HIS A 77 -0.29 -7.89 6.27
N CYS A 78 -0.36 -7.21 7.42
CA CYS A 78 0.61 -6.16 7.79
C CYS A 78 2.03 -6.72 7.91
N VAL A 79 2.19 -7.90 8.50
CA VAL A 79 3.50 -8.57 8.62
C VAL A 79 4.08 -8.90 7.24
N ALA A 80 3.27 -9.44 6.33
CA ALA A 80 3.69 -9.70 4.95
C ALA A 80 4.06 -8.40 4.22
N MET A 81 3.24 -7.35 4.32
CA MET A 81 3.48 -6.05 3.72
C MET A 81 4.78 -5.41 4.21
N GLU A 82 5.09 -5.53 5.51
CA GLU A 82 6.32 -5.05 6.11
C GLU A 82 7.55 -5.73 5.51
N GLU A 83 7.57 -7.07 5.45
CA GLU A 83 8.74 -7.82 4.97
C GLU A 83 8.97 -7.64 3.46
N VAL A 84 7.91 -7.60 2.64
CA VAL A 84 8.02 -7.25 1.21
C VAL A 84 8.57 -5.84 1.04
N SER A 85 8.06 -4.87 1.80
CA SER A 85 8.48 -3.47 1.72
C SER A 85 9.90 -3.24 2.23
N ARG A 86 10.38 -4.05 3.19
CA ARG A 86 11.77 -4.06 3.67
C ARG A 86 12.74 -4.39 2.53
N ALA A 87 12.38 -5.32 1.66
CA ALA A 87 13.19 -5.67 0.49
C ALA A 87 13.06 -4.64 -0.64
N SER A 88 11.83 -4.22 -0.95
CA SER A 88 11.53 -3.16 -1.92
C SER A 88 10.17 -2.54 -1.61
N ALA A 89 10.17 -1.27 -1.21
CA ALA A 89 8.94 -0.56 -0.88
C ALA A 89 8.02 -0.38 -2.11
N SER A 90 8.58 -0.28 -3.32
CA SER A 90 7.78 -0.20 -4.54
C SER A 90 7.06 -1.51 -4.88
N VAL A 91 7.69 -2.66 -4.63
CA VAL A 91 7.03 -3.97 -4.73
C VAL A 91 5.95 -4.09 -3.67
N GLY A 92 6.24 -3.68 -2.42
CA GLY A 92 5.26 -3.64 -1.33
C GLY A 92 4.04 -2.78 -1.66
N LEU A 93 4.23 -1.60 -2.25
CA LEU A 93 3.12 -0.72 -2.65
C LEU A 93 2.22 -1.39 -3.70
N SER A 94 2.81 -1.98 -4.74
CA SER A 94 2.07 -2.72 -5.77
C SER A 94 1.33 -3.93 -5.20
N TYR A 95 2.00 -4.69 -4.32
CA TYR A 95 1.40 -5.79 -3.59
C TYR A 95 0.19 -5.34 -2.76
N GLY A 96 0.32 -4.28 -1.96
CA GLY A 96 -0.77 -3.74 -1.15
C GLY A 96 -1.94 -3.21 -1.98
N ALA A 97 -1.66 -2.57 -3.11
CA ALA A 97 -2.70 -2.10 -4.02
C ALA A 97 -3.50 -3.26 -4.64
N HIS A 98 -2.83 -4.36 -4.96
CA HIS A 98 -3.46 -5.56 -5.47
C HIS A 98 -4.28 -6.29 -4.40
N SER A 99 -3.63 -6.69 -3.30
CA SER A 99 -4.20 -7.55 -2.27
C SER A 99 -5.20 -6.84 -1.35
N ASN A 100 -4.93 -5.58 -0.98
CA ASN A 100 -5.73 -4.87 0.01
C ASN A 100 -6.68 -3.84 -0.61
N LEU A 101 -6.35 -3.20 -1.74
CA LEU A 101 -7.30 -2.29 -2.40
C LEU A 101 -8.25 -3.02 -3.32
N CYS A 102 -7.76 -3.78 -4.30
CA CYS A 102 -8.62 -4.45 -5.27
C CYS A 102 -9.30 -5.70 -4.67
N ILE A 103 -8.51 -6.67 -4.23
CA ILE A 103 -9.02 -7.96 -3.72
C ILE A 103 -9.95 -7.74 -2.51
N ASN A 104 -9.51 -6.95 -1.53
CA ASN A 104 -10.31 -6.72 -0.32
C ASN A 104 -11.63 -5.97 -0.60
N GLN A 105 -11.66 -5.05 -1.58
CA GLN A 105 -12.91 -4.40 -1.98
C GLN A 105 -13.89 -5.39 -2.62
N ILE A 106 -13.41 -6.27 -3.48
CA ILE A 106 -14.25 -7.33 -4.10
C ILE A 106 -14.71 -8.31 -3.01
N ARG A 107 -13.82 -8.75 -2.12
CA ARG A 107 -14.13 -9.61 -0.99
C ARG A 107 -15.26 -9.04 -0.13
N ARG A 108 -15.19 -7.77 0.22
CA ARG A 108 -16.10 -7.13 1.18
C ARG A 108 -17.44 -6.75 0.57
N ASN A 109 -17.47 -6.38 -0.70
CA ASN A 109 -18.63 -5.74 -1.33
C ASN A 109 -19.15 -6.50 -2.56
N GLY A 110 -18.42 -7.48 -3.07
CA GLY A 110 -18.84 -8.27 -4.22
C GLY A 110 -19.95 -9.26 -3.89
N SER A 111 -20.82 -9.51 -4.87
CA SER A 111 -21.73 -10.65 -4.83
C SER A 111 -20.94 -11.97 -4.84
N ASP A 112 -21.56 -13.08 -4.43
CA ASP A 112 -20.92 -14.40 -4.50
C ASP A 112 -20.45 -14.74 -5.92
N ALA A 113 -21.24 -14.39 -6.94
CA ALA A 113 -20.87 -14.57 -8.33
C ALA A 113 -19.62 -13.76 -8.71
N GLN A 114 -19.52 -12.50 -8.28
CA GLN A 114 -18.35 -11.65 -8.51
C GLN A 114 -17.12 -12.19 -7.79
N LYS A 115 -17.25 -12.60 -6.53
CA LYS A 115 -16.15 -13.19 -5.76
C LYS A 115 -15.59 -14.44 -6.45
N ARG A 116 -16.45 -15.38 -6.84
CA ARG A 116 -16.06 -16.61 -7.55
C ARG A 116 -15.45 -16.34 -8.93
N ARG A 117 -15.86 -15.26 -9.59
CA ARG A 117 -15.34 -14.89 -10.91
C ARG A 117 -13.94 -14.26 -10.83
N TYR A 118 -13.71 -13.34 -9.89
CA TYR A 118 -12.53 -12.50 -9.88
C TYR A 118 -11.44 -12.95 -8.88
N LEU A 119 -11.83 -13.36 -7.65
CA LEU A 119 -10.87 -13.59 -6.59
C LEU A 119 -9.85 -14.71 -6.91
N PRO A 120 -10.22 -15.89 -7.45
CA PRO A 120 -9.26 -16.95 -7.65
C PRO A 120 -8.06 -16.57 -8.53
N LYS A 121 -8.28 -15.86 -9.63
CA LYS A 121 -7.22 -15.43 -10.53
C LYS A 121 -6.38 -14.27 -9.98
N LEU A 122 -6.99 -13.38 -9.23
CA LEU A 122 -6.28 -12.32 -8.52
C LEU A 122 -5.42 -12.90 -7.40
N ILE A 123 -5.92 -13.90 -6.65
CA ILE A 123 -5.20 -14.55 -5.56
C ILE A 123 -4.01 -15.38 -6.07
N SER A 124 -4.17 -16.08 -7.20
CA SER A 124 -3.07 -16.81 -7.83
C SER A 124 -1.98 -15.88 -8.39
N GLY A 125 -2.30 -14.62 -8.66
CA GLY A 125 -1.41 -13.68 -9.35
C GLY A 125 -1.39 -13.86 -10.87
N ASP A 126 -2.30 -14.66 -11.44
CA ASP A 126 -2.49 -14.77 -12.89
C ASP A 126 -3.03 -13.46 -13.48
N GLU A 127 -3.89 -12.77 -12.70
CA GLU A 127 -4.41 -11.45 -13.00
C GLU A 127 -3.98 -10.45 -11.93
N VAL A 128 -3.72 -9.21 -12.32
CA VAL A 128 -3.35 -8.11 -11.43
C VAL A 128 -4.56 -7.20 -11.19
N GLY A 129 -4.72 -6.77 -9.95
CA GLY A 129 -5.79 -5.87 -9.54
C GLY A 129 -5.32 -4.45 -9.26
N ALA A 130 -6.20 -3.48 -9.53
CA ALA A 130 -5.99 -2.08 -9.19
C ALA A 130 -7.27 -1.45 -8.62
N LEU A 131 -7.12 -0.28 -7.97
CA LEU A 131 -8.24 0.57 -7.55
C LEU A 131 -8.08 1.98 -8.10
N ALA A 132 -9.13 2.53 -8.67
CA ALA A 132 -9.11 3.81 -9.36
C ALA A 132 -10.18 4.77 -8.82
N MET A 133 -9.74 5.67 -7.95
CA MET A 133 -10.57 6.65 -7.28
C MET A 133 -10.20 8.07 -7.70
N SER A 134 -8.91 8.42 -7.61
CA SER A 134 -8.39 9.78 -7.82
C SER A 134 -8.46 10.22 -9.29
N GLU A 135 -8.65 11.52 -9.50
CA GLU A 135 -8.61 12.18 -10.81
C GLU A 135 -7.61 13.33 -10.81
N PRO A 136 -7.17 13.85 -11.97
CA PRO A 136 -6.25 14.98 -12.04
C PRO A 136 -6.70 16.19 -11.21
N GLY A 137 -8.02 16.43 -11.13
CA GLY A 137 -8.62 17.55 -10.37
C GLY A 137 -9.25 17.16 -9.03
N SER A 138 -9.13 15.88 -8.59
CA SER A 138 -9.81 15.36 -7.40
C SER A 138 -8.98 14.28 -6.73
N GLY A 139 -8.01 14.70 -5.91
CA GLY A 139 -7.17 13.83 -5.07
C GLY A 139 -7.70 13.73 -3.65
N SER A 140 -7.40 14.71 -2.78
CA SER A 140 -7.88 14.73 -1.39
C SER A 140 -9.40 14.84 -1.29
N ASP A 141 -10.03 15.61 -2.19
CA ASP A 141 -11.48 15.71 -2.32
C ASP A 141 -12.00 14.74 -3.39
N VAL A 142 -11.91 13.44 -3.09
CA VAL A 142 -12.28 12.37 -4.04
C VAL A 142 -13.77 12.37 -4.40
N VAL A 143 -14.64 12.90 -3.54
CA VAL A 143 -16.09 12.97 -3.82
C VAL A 143 -16.43 14.01 -4.89
N SER A 144 -15.51 14.95 -5.17
CA SER A 144 -15.63 15.92 -6.26
C SER A 144 -15.20 15.37 -7.63
N MET A 145 -15.00 14.05 -7.74
CA MET A 145 -14.69 13.39 -9.02
C MET A 145 -15.69 13.75 -10.13
N ARG A 146 -15.22 13.73 -11.37
CA ARG A 146 -15.99 14.12 -12.57
C ARG A 146 -16.28 12.96 -13.51
N THR A 147 -15.56 11.83 -13.40
CA THR A 147 -15.86 10.62 -14.14
C THR A 147 -17.32 10.23 -13.90
N ARG A 148 -18.07 10.08 -14.97
CA ARG A 148 -19.52 9.78 -14.92
C ARG A 148 -19.79 8.42 -15.53
N ALA A 149 -20.91 7.80 -15.10
CA ALA A 149 -21.42 6.55 -15.60
C ALA A 149 -22.92 6.71 -15.90
N GLU A 150 -23.28 6.73 -17.18
CA GLU A 150 -24.66 6.87 -17.63
C GLU A 150 -25.28 5.49 -17.84
N LYS A 151 -26.47 5.26 -17.28
CA LYS A 151 -27.23 4.01 -17.52
C LYS A 151 -27.78 3.99 -18.93
N ARG A 152 -27.45 2.97 -19.71
CA ARG A 152 -27.97 2.75 -21.07
C ARG A 152 -28.41 1.29 -21.25
N GLY A 153 -29.70 1.03 -21.05
CA GLY A 153 -30.24 -0.32 -21.09
C GLY A 153 -29.67 -1.21 -19.95
N ASP A 154 -29.01 -2.31 -20.30
CA ASP A 154 -28.42 -3.31 -19.43
C ASP A 154 -26.97 -3.01 -19.03
N ARG A 155 -26.49 -1.80 -19.32
CA ARG A 155 -25.09 -1.41 -19.06
C ARG A 155 -24.96 0.03 -18.58
N TYR A 156 -23.77 0.36 -18.10
CA TYR A 156 -23.33 1.72 -17.84
C TYR A 156 -22.27 2.12 -18.86
N VAL A 157 -22.26 3.40 -19.24
CA VAL A 157 -21.27 3.97 -20.14
C VAL A 157 -20.45 4.98 -19.33
N LEU A 158 -19.17 4.66 -19.11
CA LEU A 158 -18.26 5.47 -18.34
C LEU A 158 -17.49 6.44 -19.24
N THR A 159 -17.41 7.71 -18.82
CA THR A 159 -16.63 8.75 -19.50
C THR A 159 -15.87 9.59 -18.47
N GLY A 160 -14.55 9.74 -18.67
CA GLY A 160 -13.67 10.50 -17.81
C GLY A 160 -12.28 9.89 -17.75
N SER A 161 -11.47 10.30 -16.73
CA SER A 161 -10.15 9.73 -16.51
C SER A 161 -9.85 9.57 -15.02
N LYS A 162 -8.93 8.66 -14.69
CA LYS A 162 -8.39 8.46 -13.36
C LYS A 162 -6.88 8.64 -13.38
N MET A 163 -6.30 9.20 -12.33
CA MET A 163 -4.88 9.54 -12.28
C MET A 163 -4.19 8.92 -11.08
N TRP A 164 -2.89 8.64 -11.26
CA TRP A 164 -2.01 8.03 -10.27
C TRP A 164 -2.42 6.62 -9.84
N ILE A 165 -2.90 5.83 -10.80
CA ILE A 165 -3.43 4.49 -10.49
C ILE A 165 -2.30 3.47 -10.46
N THR A 166 -1.99 3.01 -9.25
CA THR A 166 -1.02 1.93 -8.98
C THR A 166 -1.50 0.64 -9.64
N ASN A 167 -0.59 -0.09 -10.27
CA ASN A 167 -0.83 -1.28 -11.09
C ASN A 167 -1.68 -1.02 -12.36
N GLY A 168 -2.12 0.21 -12.61
CA GLY A 168 -3.00 0.53 -13.74
C GLY A 168 -2.53 0.01 -15.10
N PRO A 169 -1.23 0.12 -15.47
CA PRO A 169 -0.74 -0.38 -16.76
C PRO A 169 -0.90 -1.90 -16.94
N GLU A 170 -0.88 -2.64 -15.85
CA GLU A 170 -0.84 -4.10 -15.82
C GLU A 170 -2.19 -4.74 -15.47
N ALA A 171 -3.06 -4.00 -14.76
CA ALA A 171 -4.27 -4.54 -14.16
C ALA A 171 -5.24 -5.13 -15.19
N GLU A 172 -5.63 -6.37 -14.97
CA GLU A 172 -6.70 -7.06 -15.68
C GLU A 172 -8.08 -6.76 -15.07
N THR A 173 -8.14 -6.53 -13.74
CA THR A 173 -9.37 -6.22 -12.99
C THR A 173 -9.18 -4.96 -12.15
N LEU A 174 -10.09 -3.99 -12.29
CA LEU A 174 -10.00 -2.72 -11.57
C LEU A 174 -11.31 -2.39 -10.84
N VAL A 175 -11.20 -1.92 -9.61
CA VAL A 175 -12.31 -1.28 -8.89
C VAL A 175 -12.30 0.21 -9.21
N VAL A 176 -13.31 0.70 -9.92
CA VAL A 176 -13.39 2.09 -10.42
C VAL A 176 -14.61 2.78 -9.86
N TYR A 177 -14.45 4.01 -9.37
CA TYR A 177 -15.54 4.84 -8.85
C TYR A 177 -15.92 5.91 -9.85
N ALA A 178 -17.22 6.03 -10.15
CA ALA A 178 -17.76 7.03 -11.08
C ALA A 178 -19.12 7.56 -10.60
N LYS A 179 -19.50 8.76 -11.05
CA LYS A 179 -20.81 9.35 -10.74
C LYS A 179 -21.90 8.80 -11.64
N THR A 180 -22.88 8.12 -11.06
CA THR A 180 -24.13 7.72 -11.71
C THR A 180 -25.21 8.79 -11.57
N ASP A 181 -25.13 9.63 -10.54
CA ASP A 181 -25.96 10.83 -10.35
C ASP A 181 -25.11 12.02 -9.86
N PRO A 182 -24.69 12.91 -10.78
CA PRO A 182 -23.87 14.08 -10.42
C PRO A 182 -24.57 15.03 -9.43
N ALA A 183 -25.89 15.07 -9.39
CA ALA A 183 -26.66 15.98 -8.53
C ALA A 183 -26.73 15.48 -7.06
N ALA A 184 -26.59 14.17 -6.84
CA ALA A 184 -26.72 13.56 -5.53
C ALA A 184 -25.43 13.66 -4.67
N GLY A 185 -24.37 14.34 -5.13
CA GLY A 185 -23.11 14.49 -4.40
C GLY A 185 -22.46 13.13 -4.08
N PRO A 186 -22.06 12.87 -2.82
CA PRO A 186 -21.45 11.59 -2.43
C PRO A 186 -22.36 10.37 -2.66
N ARG A 187 -23.69 10.56 -2.56
CA ARG A 187 -24.69 9.49 -2.79
C ARG A 187 -24.93 9.19 -4.26
N GLY A 188 -24.31 9.94 -5.16
CA GLY A 188 -24.35 9.69 -6.60
C GLY A 188 -23.17 8.91 -7.14
N ILE A 189 -22.25 8.43 -6.28
CA ILE A 189 -21.07 7.67 -6.69
C ILE A 189 -21.37 6.17 -6.61
N THR A 190 -20.96 5.43 -7.65
CA THR A 190 -21.09 3.97 -7.75
C THR A 190 -19.70 3.37 -8.01
N ALA A 191 -19.44 2.18 -7.46
CA ALA A 191 -18.26 1.41 -7.72
C ALA A 191 -18.53 0.37 -8.83
N PHE A 192 -17.55 0.19 -9.72
CA PHE A 192 -17.63 -0.73 -10.85
C PHE A 192 -16.41 -1.63 -10.93
N LEU A 193 -16.59 -2.86 -11.37
CA LEU A 193 -15.52 -3.76 -11.78
C LEU A 193 -15.26 -3.58 -13.29
N ILE A 194 -14.10 -3.03 -13.61
CA ILE A 194 -13.65 -2.83 -14.99
C ILE A 194 -12.67 -3.94 -15.34
N GLU A 195 -12.83 -4.54 -16.49
CA GLU A 195 -11.93 -5.56 -17.03
C GLU A 195 -11.09 -4.99 -18.17
N LYS A 196 -9.83 -5.39 -18.21
CA LYS A 196 -8.95 -5.07 -19.34
C LYS A 196 -9.57 -5.60 -20.64
N GLY A 197 -9.60 -4.74 -21.66
CA GLY A 197 -10.22 -5.07 -22.95
C GLY A 197 -11.67 -4.65 -23.08
N MET A 198 -12.33 -4.12 -22.06
CA MET A 198 -13.65 -3.48 -22.22
C MET A 198 -13.54 -2.35 -23.23
N LYS A 199 -14.52 -2.26 -24.14
CA LYS A 199 -14.58 -1.24 -25.19
C LYS A 199 -14.64 0.15 -24.57
N GLY A 200 -13.74 1.04 -24.99
CA GLY A 200 -13.65 2.40 -24.48
C GLY A 200 -12.81 2.55 -23.20
N PHE A 201 -12.20 1.46 -22.68
CA PHE A 201 -11.22 1.52 -21.61
C PHE A 201 -9.80 1.44 -22.17
N SER A 202 -8.92 2.33 -21.72
CA SER A 202 -7.50 2.32 -22.04
C SER A 202 -6.64 2.89 -20.91
N THR A 203 -5.36 2.58 -20.95
CA THR A 203 -4.33 3.18 -20.09
C THR A 203 -3.52 4.18 -20.91
N ALA A 204 -3.28 5.35 -20.33
CA ALA A 204 -2.41 6.35 -20.91
C ALA A 204 -0.95 6.17 -20.48
N GLN A 205 -0.16 7.23 -20.53
CA GLN A 205 1.25 7.22 -20.24
C GLN A 205 1.53 6.70 -18.81
N LYS A 206 2.49 5.76 -18.71
CA LYS A 206 3.11 5.37 -17.44
C LYS A 206 3.89 6.56 -16.87
N LEU A 207 3.68 6.83 -15.59
CA LEU A 207 4.25 7.98 -14.92
C LEU A 207 5.70 7.72 -14.48
N ASP A 208 6.58 8.70 -14.71
CA ASP A 208 7.90 8.76 -14.10
C ASP A 208 7.81 9.44 -12.74
N LYS A 209 8.18 8.73 -11.68
CA LYS A 209 7.93 9.15 -10.30
C LYS A 209 9.24 9.43 -9.56
N LEU A 210 9.16 10.25 -8.51
CA LEU A 210 10.27 10.52 -7.59
C LEU A 210 10.78 9.24 -6.91
N GLY A 211 9.88 8.46 -6.35
CA GLY A 211 10.12 7.18 -5.68
C GLY A 211 9.06 6.16 -6.07
N MET A 212 9.05 4.99 -5.39
CA MET A 212 8.16 3.87 -5.73
C MET A 212 8.24 3.51 -7.23
N ARG A 213 9.43 3.62 -7.80
CA ARG A 213 9.62 3.58 -9.25
C ARG A 213 9.25 2.22 -9.85
N GLY A 214 9.49 1.14 -9.11
CA GLY A 214 9.05 -0.21 -9.50
C GLY A 214 7.56 -0.49 -9.31
N SER A 215 6.77 0.47 -8.81
CA SER A 215 5.31 0.35 -8.73
C SER A 215 4.68 1.03 -9.93
N ASP A 216 4.30 0.27 -10.94
CA ASP A 216 3.77 0.78 -12.20
C ASP A 216 2.50 1.60 -11.96
N THR A 217 2.49 2.82 -12.45
CA THR A 217 1.44 3.80 -12.16
C THR A 217 1.10 4.58 -13.42
N CYS A 218 -0.18 4.77 -13.74
CA CYS A 218 -0.61 5.50 -14.93
C CYS A 218 -1.89 6.32 -14.73
N GLU A 219 -2.26 7.01 -15.79
CA GLU A 219 -3.63 7.51 -16.01
C GLU A 219 -4.46 6.43 -16.67
N LEU A 220 -5.73 6.32 -16.29
CA LEU A 220 -6.76 5.53 -16.94
C LEU A 220 -7.70 6.44 -17.70
N VAL A 221 -8.12 6.02 -18.89
CA VAL A 221 -9.01 6.80 -19.76
C VAL A 221 -10.24 5.97 -20.10
N PHE A 222 -11.40 6.59 -19.95
CA PHE A 222 -12.72 6.03 -20.25
C PHE A 222 -13.38 6.88 -21.32
N GLU A 223 -13.48 6.37 -22.56
CA GLU A 223 -14.12 7.00 -23.71
C GLU A 223 -15.36 6.20 -24.09
N GLU A 224 -16.49 6.55 -23.49
CA GLU A 224 -17.73 5.78 -23.60
C GLU A 224 -17.51 4.28 -23.27
N CYS A 225 -16.80 4.00 -22.17
CA CYS A 225 -16.50 2.63 -21.76
C CYS A 225 -17.78 1.89 -21.36
N GLU A 226 -18.09 0.82 -22.09
CA GLU A 226 -19.30 0.01 -21.87
C GLU A 226 -19.05 -1.02 -20.76
N VAL A 227 -19.79 -0.91 -19.66
CA VAL A 227 -19.67 -1.75 -18.46
C VAL A 227 -21.01 -2.44 -18.19
N PRO A 228 -21.09 -3.77 -18.20
CA PRO A 228 -22.31 -4.50 -17.88
C PRO A 228 -22.85 -4.13 -16.48
N GLU A 229 -24.18 -4.15 -16.30
CA GLU A 229 -24.79 -3.86 -15.01
C GLU A 229 -24.33 -4.82 -13.90
N GLU A 230 -24.07 -6.07 -14.24
CA GLU A 230 -23.55 -7.09 -13.32
C GLU A 230 -22.16 -6.77 -12.76
N ASN A 231 -21.44 -5.81 -13.36
CA ASN A 231 -20.13 -5.33 -12.89
C ASN A 231 -20.26 -4.16 -11.89
N VAL A 232 -21.46 -3.78 -11.46
CA VAL A 232 -21.62 -2.87 -10.32
C VAL A 232 -21.14 -3.59 -9.06
N LEU A 233 -20.20 -2.99 -8.34
CA LEU A 233 -19.68 -3.51 -7.07
C LEU A 233 -20.50 -2.90 -5.92
N GLY A 234 -21.21 -3.74 -5.19
CA GLY A 234 -22.20 -3.29 -4.19
C GLY A 234 -23.46 -2.77 -4.84
N GLU A 235 -23.95 -1.60 -4.40
CA GLU A 235 -25.22 -0.99 -4.85
C GLU A 235 -24.97 0.33 -5.60
N VAL A 236 -25.84 0.62 -6.57
CA VAL A 236 -25.84 1.90 -7.29
C VAL A 236 -26.04 3.07 -6.32
N GLY A 237 -25.23 4.11 -6.42
CA GLY A 237 -25.25 5.26 -5.52
C GLY A 237 -24.62 5.02 -4.13
N ARG A 238 -24.08 3.82 -3.89
CA ARG A 238 -23.43 3.46 -2.63
C ARG A 238 -21.91 3.29 -2.75
N GLY A 239 -21.30 3.77 -3.82
CA GLY A 239 -19.86 3.66 -4.04
C GLY A 239 -19.01 4.28 -2.92
N VAL A 240 -19.49 5.36 -2.28
CA VAL A 240 -18.79 5.91 -1.11
C VAL A 240 -18.80 4.94 0.07
N ASN A 241 -19.88 4.17 0.26
CA ASN A 241 -19.93 3.15 1.31
C ASN A 241 -18.94 2.01 1.02
N VAL A 242 -18.85 1.59 -0.24
CA VAL A 242 -17.84 0.61 -0.71
C VAL A 242 -16.44 1.13 -0.39
N LEU A 243 -16.13 2.37 -0.80
CA LEU A 243 -14.84 3.00 -0.55
C LEU A 243 -14.53 3.08 0.95
N MET A 244 -15.44 3.62 1.75
CA MET A 244 -15.21 3.85 3.18
C MET A 244 -15.12 2.54 3.97
N SER A 245 -15.82 1.49 3.56
CA SER A 245 -15.74 0.18 4.20
C SER A 245 -14.34 -0.45 4.13
N GLY A 246 -13.57 -0.11 3.09
CA GLY A 246 -12.20 -0.61 2.90
C GLY A 246 -11.11 0.33 3.37
N LEU A 247 -11.40 1.65 3.44
CA LEU A 247 -10.35 2.68 3.59
C LEU A 247 -9.58 2.59 4.92
N ASP A 248 -10.23 2.20 6.01
CA ASP A 248 -9.57 2.07 7.31
C ASP A 248 -8.67 0.82 7.34
N TYR A 249 -9.10 -0.27 6.72
CA TYR A 249 -8.27 -1.47 6.51
C TYR A 249 -7.12 -1.20 5.53
N GLU A 250 -7.37 -0.40 4.49
CA GLU A 250 -6.33 0.07 3.58
C GLU A 250 -5.23 0.80 4.33
N ARG A 251 -5.59 1.77 5.16
CA ARG A 251 -4.65 2.55 5.95
C ARG A 251 -3.85 1.70 6.93
N ALA A 252 -4.50 0.73 7.58
CA ALA A 252 -3.84 -0.18 8.52
C ALA A 252 -2.77 -1.02 7.81
N VAL A 253 -3.10 -1.68 6.70
CA VAL A 253 -2.14 -2.50 5.95
C VAL A 253 -1.07 -1.64 5.29
N LEU A 254 -1.45 -0.51 4.69
CA LEU A 254 -0.51 0.40 4.03
C LEU A 254 0.51 1.00 5.02
N ALA A 255 0.12 1.18 6.30
CA ALA A 255 1.02 1.65 7.36
C ALA A 255 2.20 0.69 7.62
N ALA A 256 2.09 -0.57 7.23
CA ALA A 256 3.17 -1.55 7.37
C ALA A 256 4.30 -1.34 6.33
N GLY A 257 4.03 -0.68 5.19
CA GLY A 257 5.06 -0.32 4.22
C GLY A 257 6.17 0.57 4.80
N PRO A 258 5.84 1.69 5.46
CA PRO A 258 6.80 2.49 6.20
C PRO A 258 7.61 1.73 7.26
N LEU A 259 7.02 0.71 7.93
CA LEU A 259 7.75 -0.14 8.88
C LEU A 259 8.90 -0.88 8.18
N GLY A 260 8.62 -1.43 7.00
CA GLY A 260 9.63 -2.08 6.17
C GLY A 260 10.75 -1.12 5.78
N ILE A 261 10.43 0.12 5.39
CA ILE A 261 11.43 1.14 5.06
C ILE A 261 12.30 1.50 6.27
N MET A 262 11.70 1.71 7.44
CA MET A 262 12.45 2.02 8.67
C MET A 262 13.39 0.87 9.05
N GLN A 263 12.92 -0.37 8.92
CA GLN A 263 13.75 -1.53 9.18
C GLN A 263 14.89 -1.64 8.16
N ALA A 264 14.63 -1.40 6.87
CA ALA A 264 15.66 -1.37 5.82
C ALA A 264 16.71 -0.29 6.08
N CYS A 265 16.33 0.87 6.60
CA CYS A 265 17.28 1.91 7.02
C CYS A 265 18.22 1.39 8.12
N LEU A 266 17.68 0.72 9.14
CA LEU A 266 18.49 0.13 10.20
C LEU A 266 19.40 -0.99 9.68
N ASP A 267 18.91 -1.84 8.78
CA ASP A 267 19.69 -2.92 8.15
C ASP A 267 20.90 -2.40 7.38
N VAL A 268 20.81 -1.21 6.80
CA VAL A 268 21.94 -0.56 6.10
C VAL A 268 22.88 0.16 7.04
N VAL A 269 22.32 0.88 8.01
CA VAL A 269 23.09 1.78 8.88
C VAL A 269 23.92 1.01 9.93
N LEU A 270 23.34 -0.03 10.55
CA LEU A 270 23.99 -0.73 11.65
C LEU A 270 25.34 -1.37 11.26
N PRO A 271 25.46 -2.14 10.16
CA PRO A 271 26.76 -2.64 9.71
C PRO A 271 27.71 -1.50 9.36
N TYR A 272 27.20 -0.48 8.64
CA TYR A 272 28.02 0.63 8.18
C TYR A 272 28.73 1.39 9.32
N VAL A 273 28.01 1.70 10.42
CA VAL A 273 28.59 2.45 11.54
C VAL A 273 29.63 1.65 12.31
N HIS A 274 29.66 0.31 12.20
CA HIS A 274 30.70 -0.56 12.73
C HIS A 274 31.94 -0.61 11.84
N GLU A 275 31.76 -0.63 10.53
CA GLU A 275 32.84 -0.77 9.54
C GLU A 275 33.54 0.56 9.28
N ARG A 276 32.77 1.64 9.15
CA ARG A 276 33.29 2.97 8.83
C ARG A 276 34.04 3.57 10.02
N LYS A 277 35.32 3.89 9.81
CA LYS A 277 36.17 4.51 10.83
C LYS A 277 36.50 5.95 10.49
N GLN A 278 36.44 6.83 11.47
CA GLN A 278 36.94 8.20 11.44
C GLN A 278 37.55 8.52 12.80
N PHE A 279 38.55 9.41 12.82
CA PHE A 279 39.28 9.78 14.04
C PHE A 279 39.82 8.56 14.82
N GLY A 280 40.21 7.50 14.10
CA GLY A 280 40.82 6.29 14.65
C GLY A 280 39.90 5.23 15.19
N GLN A 281 38.58 5.42 15.17
CA GLN A 281 37.57 4.49 15.72
C GLN A 281 36.34 4.33 14.80
N PRO A 282 35.53 3.26 14.97
CA PRO A 282 34.23 3.14 14.31
C PRO A 282 33.33 4.35 14.57
N ILE A 283 32.59 4.81 13.56
CA ILE A 283 31.73 5.99 13.76
C ILE A 283 30.57 5.73 14.73
N GLY A 284 30.18 4.47 14.93
CA GLY A 284 29.16 4.05 15.90
C GLY A 284 29.57 4.29 17.36
N GLU A 285 30.85 4.59 17.65
CA GLU A 285 31.32 4.95 18.98
C GLU A 285 31.12 6.43 19.35
N PHE A 286 30.76 7.27 18.35
CA PHE A 286 30.47 8.69 18.63
C PHE A 286 29.06 8.88 19.17
N GLN A 287 28.93 9.65 20.26
CA GLN A 287 27.64 9.86 20.94
C GLN A 287 26.55 10.47 20.04
N LEU A 288 26.90 11.35 19.10
CA LEU A 288 25.93 11.94 18.16
C LEU A 288 25.42 10.90 17.14
N VAL A 289 26.24 9.92 16.78
CA VAL A 289 25.82 8.76 15.94
C VAL A 289 24.90 7.85 16.76
N GLN A 290 25.28 7.53 17.99
CA GLN A 290 24.47 6.72 18.92
C GLN A 290 23.10 7.36 19.17
N GLY A 291 23.05 8.68 19.32
CA GLY A 291 21.79 9.42 19.46
C GLY A 291 20.85 9.19 18.26
N LYS A 292 21.36 9.30 17.04
CA LYS A 292 20.55 9.02 15.83
C LYS A 292 20.08 7.56 15.73
N LEU A 293 20.95 6.61 16.08
CA LEU A 293 20.58 5.19 16.12
C LEU A 293 19.46 4.94 17.14
N ALA A 294 19.53 5.58 18.31
CA ALA A 294 18.49 5.49 19.33
C ALA A 294 17.15 6.06 18.83
N ASP A 295 17.16 7.23 18.18
CA ASP A 295 15.96 7.85 17.61
C ASP A 295 15.32 6.96 16.53
N MET A 296 16.12 6.42 15.62
CA MET A 296 15.66 5.48 14.58
C MET A 296 15.05 4.21 15.19
N TYR A 297 15.71 3.61 16.19
CA TYR A 297 15.24 2.41 16.87
C TYR A 297 13.91 2.65 17.61
N VAL A 298 13.82 3.72 18.38
CA VAL A 298 12.59 4.08 19.13
C VAL A 298 11.44 4.36 18.19
N ALA A 299 11.67 5.16 17.13
CA ALA A 299 10.65 5.49 16.15
C ALA A 299 10.12 4.23 15.45
N THR A 300 11.01 3.32 15.05
CA THR A 300 10.64 2.06 14.40
C THR A 300 9.77 1.18 15.30
N ASN A 301 10.19 0.97 16.55
CA ASN A 301 9.44 0.11 17.48
C ASN A 301 8.11 0.74 17.92
N ALA A 302 8.06 2.05 18.11
CA ALA A 302 6.80 2.75 18.40
C ALA A 302 5.81 2.66 17.25
N ALA A 303 6.30 2.81 15.99
CA ALA A 303 5.47 2.65 14.81
C ALA A 303 4.96 1.20 14.65
N LYS A 304 5.83 0.19 14.83
CA LYS A 304 5.45 -1.23 14.81
C LYS A 304 4.36 -1.53 15.85
N ALA A 305 4.55 -1.11 17.08
CA ALA A 305 3.57 -1.31 18.17
C ALA A 305 2.20 -0.74 17.80
N TYR A 306 2.16 0.49 17.28
CA TYR A 306 0.90 1.13 16.90
C TYR A 306 0.23 0.45 15.70
N VAL A 307 0.98 0.16 14.64
CA VAL A 307 0.44 -0.50 13.44
C VAL A 307 -0.09 -1.89 13.76
N TYR A 308 0.64 -2.70 14.54
CA TYR A 308 0.17 -4.04 14.91
C TYR A 308 -1.07 -3.99 15.81
N ALA A 309 -1.14 -3.05 16.76
CA ALA A 309 -2.33 -2.88 17.58
C ALA A 309 -3.56 -2.53 16.74
N VAL A 310 -3.41 -1.64 15.74
CA VAL A 310 -4.50 -1.28 14.81
C VAL A 310 -4.85 -2.47 13.91
N ALA A 311 -3.89 -3.24 13.41
CA ALA A 311 -4.15 -4.43 12.63
C ALA A 311 -4.95 -5.48 13.41
N GLN A 312 -4.59 -5.73 14.67
CA GLN A 312 -5.36 -6.60 15.57
C GLN A 312 -6.77 -6.07 15.87
N ALA A 313 -6.94 -4.74 15.95
CA ALA A 313 -8.27 -4.14 16.08
C ALA A 313 -9.10 -4.33 14.80
N CYS A 314 -8.47 -4.27 13.61
CA CYS A 314 -9.12 -4.63 12.36
C CYS A 314 -9.64 -6.07 12.37
N ASP A 315 -8.86 -7.02 12.89
CA ASP A 315 -9.25 -8.44 12.98
C ASP A 315 -10.46 -8.67 13.89
N ARG A 316 -10.59 -7.86 14.94
CA ARG A 316 -11.76 -7.90 15.84
C ARG A 316 -12.93 -7.05 15.37
N GLY A 317 -12.79 -6.31 14.25
CA GLY A 317 -13.81 -5.37 13.79
C GLY A 317 -13.96 -4.12 14.67
N GLU A 318 -12.96 -3.79 15.47
CA GLU A 318 -12.95 -2.70 16.45
C GLU A 318 -12.17 -1.45 16.00
N THR A 319 -11.55 -1.50 14.82
CA THR A 319 -10.77 -0.38 14.33
C THR A 319 -11.63 0.86 14.09
N THR A 320 -11.07 2.03 14.37
CA THR A 320 -11.70 3.32 14.11
C THR A 320 -10.96 4.07 12.98
N ARG A 321 -11.62 5.09 12.43
CA ARG A 321 -11.01 5.94 11.40
C ARG A 321 -9.79 6.68 11.90
N GLU A 322 -9.86 7.21 13.12
CA GLU A 322 -8.76 7.94 13.74
C GLU A 322 -7.58 7.03 14.07
N ASP A 323 -7.82 5.77 14.50
CA ASP A 323 -6.75 4.82 14.80
C ASP A 323 -6.00 4.42 13.53
N ALA A 324 -6.73 4.02 12.48
CA ALA A 324 -6.13 3.67 11.20
C ALA A 324 -5.38 4.86 10.56
N ALA A 325 -5.97 6.06 10.61
CA ALA A 325 -5.32 7.27 10.13
C ALA A 325 -4.09 7.64 10.98
N GLY A 326 -4.14 7.45 12.30
CA GLY A 326 -3.04 7.70 13.23
C GLY A 326 -1.85 6.79 12.98
N ALA A 327 -2.10 5.50 12.79
CA ALA A 327 -1.05 4.52 12.52
C ALA A 327 -0.24 4.87 11.26
N ILE A 328 -0.93 5.11 10.13
CA ILE A 328 -0.24 5.47 8.89
C ILE A 328 0.39 6.87 8.95
N LEU A 329 -0.25 7.85 9.63
CA LEU A 329 0.32 9.18 9.81
C LEU A 329 1.67 9.12 10.53
N TYR A 330 1.71 8.43 11.66
CA TYR A 330 2.93 8.29 12.45
C TYR A 330 4.01 7.51 11.70
N ALA A 331 3.66 6.34 11.16
CA ALA A 331 4.61 5.49 10.45
C ALA A 331 5.21 6.17 9.21
N ALA A 332 4.40 6.89 8.42
CA ALA A 332 4.85 7.58 7.21
C ALA A 332 5.87 8.68 7.52
N GLU A 333 5.56 9.57 8.48
CA GLU A 333 6.45 10.67 8.85
C GLU A 333 7.73 10.15 9.52
N ARG A 334 7.64 9.09 10.33
CA ARG A 334 8.83 8.48 10.95
C ARG A 334 9.71 7.75 9.94
N ALA A 335 9.14 7.12 8.91
CA ALA A 335 9.92 6.50 7.85
C ALA A 335 10.74 7.52 7.05
N THR A 336 10.13 8.66 6.71
CA THR A 336 10.85 9.77 6.05
C THR A 336 11.99 10.27 6.92
N GLN A 337 11.76 10.47 8.22
CA GLN A 337 12.81 10.93 9.14
C GLN A 337 13.92 9.89 9.30
N CYS A 338 13.57 8.60 9.46
CA CYS A 338 14.56 7.52 9.52
C CYS A 338 15.43 7.44 8.26
N ALA A 339 14.82 7.63 7.09
CA ALA A 339 15.56 7.62 5.83
C ALA A 339 16.52 8.82 5.70
N LEU A 340 16.11 10.00 6.17
CA LEU A 340 17.00 11.17 6.27
C LEU A 340 18.16 10.92 7.22
N ASP A 341 17.90 10.32 8.38
CA ASP A 341 18.95 9.98 9.35
C ASP A 341 19.88 8.89 8.82
N ALA A 342 19.37 7.93 8.06
CA ALA A 342 20.19 6.92 7.38
C ALA A 342 21.17 7.56 6.36
N ILE A 343 20.68 8.49 5.53
CA ILE A 343 21.55 9.25 4.61
C ILE A 343 22.61 10.01 5.40
N GLN A 344 22.21 10.70 6.48
CA GLN A 344 23.13 11.50 7.28
C GLN A 344 24.19 10.64 7.97
N LEU A 345 23.84 9.46 8.47
CA LEU A 345 24.78 8.53 9.12
C LEU A 345 25.80 7.94 8.15
N LEU A 346 25.42 7.73 6.90
CA LEU A 346 26.34 7.28 5.85
C LEU A 346 27.22 8.42 5.30
N GLY A 347 26.88 9.69 5.59
CA GLY A 347 27.62 10.85 5.09
C GLY A 347 27.66 10.90 3.57
N GLY A 348 28.84 11.12 2.97
CA GLY A 348 29.00 11.17 1.51
C GLY A 348 28.50 9.90 0.80
N ASN A 349 28.68 8.73 1.41
CA ASN A 349 28.18 7.46 0.88
C ASN A 349 26.65 7.37 0.90
N GLY A 350 25.97 8.05 1.82
CA GLY A 350 24.51 8.14 1.83
C GLY A 350 23.95 9.03 0.72
N TYR A 351 24.78 9.87 0.11
CA TYR A 351 24.38 10.82 -0.92
C TYR A 351 24.64 10.33 -2.37
N ILE A 352 25.22 9.16 -2.52
CA ILE A 352 25.43 8.48 -3.80
C ILE A 352 24.55 7.23 -3.90
N ASN A 353 24.27 6.79 -5.13
CA ASN A 353 23.34 5.68 -5.37
C ASN A 353 23.93 4.29 -5.14
N ASP A 354 25.19 4.18 -4.71
CA ASP A 354 25.82 2.89 -4.34
C ASP A 354 25.19 2.28 -3.06
N TYR A 355 24.51 3.11 -2.28
CA TYR A 355 23.73 2.70 -1.11
C TYR A 355 22.25 2.99 -1.32
N PRO A 356 21.35 2.17 -0.76
CA PRO A 356 19.91 2.29 -1.01
C PRO A 356 19.22 3.45 -0.28
N THR A 357 19.94 4.22 0.54
CA THR A 357 19.37 5.26 1.41
C THR A 357 18.59 6.33 0.64
N GLY A 358 19.10 6.75 -0.54
CA GLY A 358 18.40 7.69 -1.42
C GLY A 358 17.08 7.14 -1.96
N ARG A 359 17.05 5.84 -2.33
CA ARG A 359 15.83 5.15 -2.74
C ARG A 359 14.83 5.07 -1.58
N LEU A 360 15.29 4.66 -0.39
CA LEU A 360 14.43 4.55 0.80
C LEU A 360 13.77 5.89 1.15
N LEU A 361 14.49 7.01 1.04
CA LEU A 361 13.92 8.34 1.24
C LEU A 361 12.86 8.69 0.19
N ARG A 362 13.15 8.46 -1.08
CA ARG A 362 12.22 8.74 -2.18
C ARG A 362 10.94 7.91 -2.06
N ASP A 363 11.08 6.65 -1.68
CA ASP A 363 9.96 5.73 -1.47
C ASP A 363 9.13 6.10 -0.23
N ALA A 364 9.78 6.45 0.89
CA ALA A 364 9.11 6.86 2.11
C ALA A 364 8.16 8.06 1.89
N LYS A 365 8.56 9.01 1.06
CA LYS A 365 7.78 10.24 0.82
C LYS A 365 6.38 10.00 0.27
N LEU A 366 6.18 8.92 -0.49
CA LEU A 366 4.85 8.61 -1.01
C LEU A 366 3.83 8.35 0.11
N TYR A 367 4.24 7.73 1.20
CA TYR A 367 3.32 7.39 2.30
C TYR A 367 2.77 8.60 3.05
N GLU A 368 3.39 9.77 2.93
CA GLU A 368 2.84 11.03 3.44
C GLU A 368 1.77 11.65 2.51
N ILE A 369 1.65 11.14 1.27
CA ILE A 369 0.79 11.68 0.22
C ILE A 369 -0.36 10.71 -0.11
N GLY A 370 -0.06 9.42 -0.30
CA GLY A 370 -1.02 8.40 -0.71
C GLY A 370 -1.98 7.97 0.39
N ALA A 371 -3.17 7.46 0.04
CA ALA A 371 -4.25 7.07 0.97
C ALA A 371 -4.71 8.21 1.90
N GLY A 372 -4.70 9.45 1.38
CA GLY A 372 -4.90 10.71 2.10
C GLY A 372 -3.58 11.29 2.61
N THR A 373 -3.38 12.59 2.35
CA THR A 373 -2.15 13.27 2.79
C THR A 373 -2.05 13.33 4.33
N SER A 374 -0.85 13.59 4.84
CA SER A 374 -0.63 13.80 6.28
C SER A 374 -1.58 14.85 6.87
N GLU A 375 -1.89 15.90 6.12
CA GLU A 375 -2.83 16.97 6.52
C GLU A 375 -4.27 16.45 6.58
N ILE A 376 -4.71 15.68 5.59
CA ILE A 376 -6.05 15.05 5.56
C ILE A 376 -6.22 14.07 6.74
N ARG A 377 -5.20 13.29 7.05
CA ARG A 377 -5.22 12.38 8.21
C ARG A 377 -5.34 13.15 9.51
N ARG A 378 -4.58 14.24 9.71
CA ARG A 378 -4.69 15.11 10.89
C ARG A 378 -6.06 15.76 11.02
N MET A 379 -6.58 16.27 9.91
CA MET A 379 -7.94 16.85 9.88
C MET A 379 -9.00 15.81 10.28
N LEU A 380 -8.89 14.59 9.73
CA LEU A 380 -9.81 13.49 10.04
C LEU A 380 -9.73 13.13 11.52
N ILE A 381 -8.54 12.87 12.06
CA ILE A 381 -8.34 12.51 13.46
C ILE A 381 -8.91 13.59 14.38
N GLY A 382 -8.56 14.86 14.15
CA GLY A 382 -9.03 15.98 14.95
C GLY A 382 -10.55 16.10 14.96
N ARG A 383 -11.19 15.91 13.79
CA ARG A 383 -12.65 15.97 13.64
C ARG A 383 -13.34 14.83 14.38
N GLU A 384 -12.86 13.58 14.24
CA GLU A 384 -13.44 12.42 14.93
C GLU A 384 -13.31 12.55 16.45
N LEU A 385 -12.16 12.98 16.95
CA LEU A 385 -11.95 13.22 18.40
C LEU A 385 -12.88 14.31 18.94
N PHE A 386 -13.03 15.43 18.20
CA PHE A 386 -13.94 16.50 18.59
C PHE A 386 -15.40 16.04 18.61
N ALA A 387 -15.85 15.29 17.61
CA ALA A 387 -17.20 14.77 17.54
C ALA A 387 -17.52 13.82 18.71
N LYS A 388 -16.59 12.95 19.08
CA LYS A 388 -16.74 12.01 20.21
C LYS A 388 -16.70 12.68 21.58
N SER A 389 -15.98 13.79 21.73
CA SER A 389 -15.90 14.54 22.99
C SER A 389 -17.15 15.37 23.29
N SER A 390 -18.05 15.51 22.33
CA SER A 390 -19.30 16.30 22.46
C SER A 390 -20.53 15.41 22.75
N ALA A 391 -20.34 14.09 22.81
CA ALA A 391 -21.37 13.10 23.12
C ALA A 391 -21.21 12.61 24.55
#